data_88e00a2ff20ff9df55e0557fd38ba910
#
_entry.id   88e00a2ff20ff9df55e0557fd38ba910
#
_cell.length_a   1.000
_cell.length_b   1.000
_cell.length_c   1.000
_cell.angle_alpha   90.00
_cell.angle_beta   90.00
_cell.angle_gamma   90.00
#
_symmetry.space_group_name_H-M   'P 1'
#
loop_
_entity.id
_entity.type
_entity.pdbx_description
1 polymer ?
#
loop_
_entity_poly.entity_id
_entity_poly.type
_entity_poly.pdbx_seq_one_letter_code
_entity_poly.pdbx_strand_id
1 'polypeptide(L)'
;MAQATERFRRYLDDELGECRDEDVEQRLDELGTLEAALGTGRVDAELDVLSALANETRYTIVRVLVAAREELCVCELHAVVDVTESGLSHALSALVEAGLVDGRKDGRWKKYRATNRAVALVTVLEGSVSDD
;
A
#
# COMPACT_ATOMS: atom_id res chain seq x y z
N MET A 1 10.91 -19.48 -18.55
CA MET A 1 12.31 -19.07 -18.37
C MET A 1 13.04 -18.93 -19.69
N ALA A 2 13.09 -19.97 -20.52
CA ALA A 2 13.75 -19.88 -21.82
C ALA A 2 13.14 -18.80 -22.71
N GLN A 3 11.81 -18.66 -22.72
CA GLN A 3 11.13 -17.65 -23.52
C GLN A 3 11.43 -16.24 -23.06
N ALA A 4 11.52 -16.03 -21.73
CA ALA A 4 11.85 -14.73 -21.18
C ALA A 4 13.27 -14.33 -21.55
N THR A 5 14.21 -15.30 -21.52
CA THR A 5 15.59 -15.06 -21.89
C THR A 5 15.73 -14.71 -23.37
N GLU A 6 14.99 -15.40 -24.24
CA GLU A 6 15.00 -15.13 -25.67
C GLU A 6 14.45 -13.75 -26.00
N ARG A 7 13.37 -13.35 -25.35
CA ARG A 7 12.79 -12.03 -25.55
C ARG A 7 13.74 -10.95 -25.09
N PHE A 8 14.38 -11.15 -23.94
CA PHE A 8 15.34 -10.21 -23.39
C PHE A 8 16.52 -10.06 -24.33
N ARG A 9 17.03 -11.17 -24.85
CA ARG A 9 18.15 -11.15 -25.81
C ARG A 9 17.77 -10.40 -27.08
N ARG A 10 16.54 -10.60 -27.56
CA ARG A 10 16.03 -9.93 -28.75
C ARG A 10 15.93 -8.42 -28.53
N TYR A 11 15.47 -8.03 -27.37
CA TYR A 11 15.40 -6.63 -26.98
C TYR A 11 16.79 -5.98 -26.98
N LEU A 12 17.75 -6.64 -26.36
CA LEU A 12 19.13 -6.13 -26.32
C LEU A 12 19.75 -6.05 -27.71
N ASP A 13 19.44 -7.01 -28.56
CA ASP A 13 19.93 -7.02 -29.94
C ASP A 13 19.42 -5.80 -30.68
N ASP A 14 18.15 -5.47 -30.54
CA ASP A 14 17.55 -4.29 -31.16
C ASP A 14 18.15 -2.98 -30.61
N GLU A 15 18.40 -2.91 -29.31
CA GLU A 15 18.93 -1.70 -28.69
C GLU A 15 20.41 -1.47 -28.99
N LEU A 16 21.22 -2.53 -29.04
CA LEU A 16 22.66 -2.46 -29.21
C LEU A 16 23.10 -2.61 -30.67
N GLY A 17 22.20 -3.05 -31.54
CA GLY A 17 22.53 -3.36 -32.93
C GLY A 17 23.19 -4.71 -33.08
N GLU A 18 23.96 -5.13 -32.11
CA GLU A 18 24.61 -6.43 -32.07
C GLU A 18 24.72 -6.88 -30.62
N CYS A 19 24.14 -8.03 -30.28
CA CYS A 19 24.12 -8.51 -28.91
C CYS A 19 24.97 -9.78 -28.79
N ARG A 20 25.96 -9.73 -27.92
CA ARG A 20 26.81 -10.84 -27.59
C ARG A 20 26.35 -11.47 -26.27
N ASP A 21 26.79 -12.70 -26.02
CA ASP A 21 26.47 -13.36 -24.76
C ASP A 21 26.95 -12.55 -23.55
N GLU A 22 28.09 -11.90 -23.68
CA GLU A 22 28.68 -11.05 -22.64
C GLU A 22 27.76 -9.87 -22.31
N ASP A 23 27.10 -9.28 -23.32
CA ASP A 23 26.19 -8.18 -23.14
C ASP A 23 24.96 -8.62 -22.34
N VAL A 24 24.46 -9.81 -22.62
CA VAL A 24 23.32 -10.39 -21.89
C VAL A 24 23.68 -10.59 -20.42
N GLU A 25 24.86 -11.20 -20.16
CA GLU A 25 25.32 -11.46 -18.81
C GLU A 25 25.52 -10.17 -18.01
N GLN A 26 26.13 -9.18 -18.63
CA GLN A 26 26.37 -7.89 -17.99
C GLN A 26 25.05 -7.22 -17.61
N ARG A 27 24.10 -7.21 -18.52
CA ARG A 27 22.80 -6.58 -18.26
C ARG A 27 22.02 -7.33 -17.18
N LEU A 28 22.08 -8.65 -17.17
CA LEU A 28 21.45 -9.45 -16.12
C LEU A 28 22.06 -9.16 -14.76
N ASP A 29 23.38 -8.96 -14.70
CA ASP A 29 24.06 -8.60 -13.45
C ASP A 29 23.57 -7.22 -12.96
N GLU A 30 23.45 -6.25 -13.86
CA GLU A 30 22.93 -4.92 -13.53
C GLU A 30 21.51 -5.00 -12.98
N LEU A 31 20.67 -5.79 -13.64
CA LEU A 31 19.28 -5.99 -13.21
C LEU A 31 19.19 -6.72 -11.87
N GLY A 32 20.11 -7.67 -11.65
CA GLY A 32 20.21 -8.37 -10.37
C GLY A 32 20.53 -7.43 -9.22
N THR A 33 21.32 -6.39 -9.49
CA THR A 33 21.63 -5.36 -8.50
C THR A 33 20.36 -4.60 -8.08
N LEU A 34 19.46 -4.33 -9.03
CA LEU A 34 18.18 -3.70 -8.73
C LEU A 34 17.34 -4.58 -7.83
N GLU A 35 17.27 -5.87 -8.13
CA GLU A 35 16.50 -6.81 -7.32
C GLU A 35 17.06 -6.88 -5.89
N ALA A 36 18.39 -6.92 -5.75
CA ALA A 36 19.03 -6.95 -4.44
C ALA A 36 18.73 -5.68 -3.62
N ALA A 37 18.58 -4.55 -4.29
CA ALA A 37 18.31 -3.27 -3.64
C ALA A 37 16.89 -3.18 -3.07
N LEU A 38 15.96 -4.03 -3.50
CA LEU A 38 14.57 -4.00 -3.04
C LEU A 38 14.43 -4.41 -1.57
N GLY A 39 15.34 -5.24 -1.06
CA GLY A 39 15.22 -5.77 0.30
C GLY A 39 14.10 -6.82 0.39
N THR A 40 14.39 -7.92 1.05
CA THR A 40 13.47 -9.06 1.05
C THR A 40 12.48 -9.08 2.20
N GLY A 41 12.73 -8.34 3.28
CA GLY A 41 11.95 -8.45 4.50
C GLY A 41 10.71 -7.56 4.59
N ARG A 42 10.50 -6.66 3.64
CA ARG A 42 9.43 -5.66 3.73
C ARG A 42 8.23 -5.90 2.83
N VAL A 43 8.38 -6.75 1.83
CA VAL A 43 7.33 -6.92 0.82
C VAL A 43 6.03 -7.42 1.44
N ASP A 44 6.10 -8.40 2.32
CA ASP A 44 4.91 -8.95 2.96
C ASP A 44 4.20 -7.91 3.82
N ALA A 45 4.95 -7.11 4.58
CA ALA A 45 4.38 -6.06 5.41
C ALA A 45 3.74 -4.96 4.55
N GLU A 46 4.38 -4.60 3.45
CA GLU A 46 3.84 -3.61 2.52
C GLU A 46 2.55 -4.12 1.87
N LEU A 47 2.51 -5.39 1.50
CA LEU A 47 1.32 -6.00 0.91
C LEU A 47 0.17 -6.07 1.91
N ASP A 48 0.47 -6.30 3.19
CA ASP A 48 -0.55 -6.28 4.23
C ASP A 48 -1.22 -4.90 4.33
N VAL A 49 -0.43 -3.84 4.24
CA VAL A 49 -0.94 -2.46 4.24
C VAL A 49 -1.84 -2.22 3.02
N LEU A 50 -1.36 -2.58 1.85
CA LEU A 50 -2.12 -2.41 0.61
C LEU A 50 -3.40 -3.23 0.63
N SER A 51 -3.34 -4.45 1.12
CA SER A 51 -4.51 -5.31 1.23
C SER A 51 -5.55 -4.72 2.18
N ALA A 52 -5.09 -4.15 3.30
CA ALA A 52 -6.00 -3.51 4.25
C ALA A 52 -6.74 -2.33 3.62
N LEU A 53 -6.07 -1.57 2.76
CA LEU A 53 -6.69 -0.44 2.06
C LEU A 53 -7.55 -0.87 0.87
N ALA A 54 -7.33 -2.02 0.30
CA ALA A 54 -8.04 -2.48 -0.89
C ALA A 54 -9.40 -3.07 -0.53
N ASN A 55 -10.19 -2.32 0.22
CA ASN A 55 -11.54 -2.69 0.65
C ASN A 55 -12.31 -1.39 0.87
N GLU A 56 -13.48 -1.29 0.28
CA GLU A 56 -14.25 -0.05 0.29
C GLU A 56 -14.54 0.46 1.70
N THR A 57 -15.00 -0.40 2.59
CA THR A 57 -15.32 -0.01 3.96
C THR A 57 -14.08 0.50 4.70
N ARG A 58 -13.00 -0.25 4.66
CA ARG A 58 -11.76 0.13 5.34
C ARG A 58 -11.17 1.41 4.75
N TYR A 59 -11.16 1.52 3.44
CA TYR A 59 -10.64 2.73 2.79
C TYR A 59 -11.48 3.96 3.14
N THR A 60 -12.80 3.81 3.18
CA THR A 60 -13.70 4.90 3.58
C THR A 60 -13.40 5.36 5.00
N ILE A 61 -13.22 4.42 5.93
CA ILE A 61 -12.89 4.76 7.33
C ILE A 61 -11.59 5.57 7.38
N VAL A 62 -10.57 5.12 6.68
CA VAL A 62 -9.27 5.81 6.66
C VAL A 62 -9.42 7.22 6.08
N ARG A 63 -10.16 7.36 5.00
CA ARG A 63 -10.40 8.68 4.39
C ARG A 63 -11.10 9.63 5.34
N VAL A 64 -12.10 9.14 6.07
CA VAL A 64 -12.82 9.94 7.06
C VAL A 64 -11.86 10.43 8.15
N LEU A 65 -11.03 9.52 8.66
CA LEU A 65 -10.07 9.86 9.72
C LEU A 65 -8.99 10.82 9.23
N VAL A 66 -8.51 10.65 8.00
CA VAL A 66 -7.55 11.57 7.41
C VAL A 66 -8.17 12.97 7.24
N ALA A 67 -9.40 13.03 6.76
CA ALA A 67 -10.10 14.30 6.56
C ALA A 67 -10.38 15.00 7.89
N ALA A 68 -10.67 14.23 8.94
CA ALA A 68 -10.99 14.77 10.25
C ALA A 68 -9.79 15.45 10.91
N ARG A 69 -8.58 14.95 10.65
CA ARG A 69 -7.33 15.47 11.25
C ARG A 69 -7.30 15.44 12.77
N GLU A 70 -8.15 14.62 13.36
CA GLU A 70 -8.26 14.47 14.80
C GLU A 70 -8.81 13.10 15.12
N GLU A 71 -8.77 12.73 16.40
CA GLU A 71 -9.38 11.49 16.82
C GLU A 71 -10.90 11.58 16.70
N LEU A 72 -11.49 10.45 16.27
CA LEU A 72 -12.94 10.30 16.27
C LEU A 72 -13.32 9.11 17.15
N CYS A 73 -14.39 9.27 17.90
CA CYS A 73 -14.99 8.17 18.65
C CYS A 73 -15.56 7.14 17.66
N VAL A 74 -15.54 5.87 18.04
CA VAL A 74 -16.18 4.83 17.23
C VAL A 74 -17.64 5.17 16.92
N CYS A 75 -18.32 5.84 17.85
CA CYS A 75 -19.70 6.25 17.63
C CYS A 75 -19.84 7.32 16.53
N GLU A 76 -18.83 8.19 16.40
CA GLU A 76 -18.81 9.17 15.32
C GLU A 76 -18.56 8.49 13.96
N LEU A 77 -17.64 7.54 13.93
CA LEU A 77 -17.38 6.77 12.73
C LEU A 77 -18.62 5.99 12.29
N HIS A 78 -19.32 5.39 13.23
CA HIS A 78 -20.53 4.63 12.93
C HIS A 78 -21.64 5.53 12.37
N ALA A 79 -21.63 6.79 12.72
CA ALA A 79 -22.63 7.76 12.20
C ALA A 79 -22.41 8.11 10.74
N VAL A 80 -21.15 8.03 10.24
CA VAL A 80 -20.82 8.45 8.88
C VAL A 80 -20.45 7.30 7.94
N VAL A 81 -20.14 6.14 8.49
CA VAL A 81 -19.80 4.97 7.67
C VAL A 81 -20.97 3.98 7.72
N ASP A 82 -21.50 3.66 6.54
CA ASP A 82 -22.66 2.76 6.43
C ASP A 82 -22.22 1.29 6.55
N VAL A 83 -22.15 0.82 7.79
CA VAL A 83 -21.69 -0.54 8.10
C VAL A 83 -22.28 -0.95 9.44
N THR A 84 -22.41 -2.26 9.67
CA THR A 84 -22.87 -2.76 10.96
C THR A 84 -21.82 -2.46 12.05
N GLU A 85 -22.26 -2.44 13.29
CA GLU A 85 -21.36 -2.25 14.43
C GLU A 85 -20.24 -3.29 14.44
N SER A 86 -20.59 -4.53 14.18
CA SER A 86 -19.62 -5.62 14.09
C SER A 86 -18.66 -5.42 12.92
N GLY A 87 -19.17 -5.02 11.77
CA GLY A 87 -18.36 -4.74 10.58
C GLY A 87 -17.38 -3.62 10.82
N LEU A 88 -17.82 -2.56 11.50
CA LEU A 88 -16.94 -1.43 11.85
C LEU A 88 -15.82 -1.89 12.78
N SER A 89 -16.16 -2.67 13.80
CA SER A 89 -15.17 -3.18 14.75
C SER A 89 -14.11 -4.05 14.06
N HIS A 90 -14.55 -4.94 13.17
CA HIS A 90 -13.63 -5.78 12.40
C HIS A 90 -12.73 -4.95 11.48
N ALA A 91 -13.31 -3.97 10.80
CA ALA A 91 -12.56 -3.09 9.91
C ALA A 91 -11.50 -2.30 10.67
N LEU A 92 -11.87 -1.74 11.82
CA LEU A 92 -10.93 -0.97 12.65
C LEU A 92 -9.80 -1.84 13.17
N SER A 93 -10.10 -3.08 13.60
CA SER A 93 -9.07 -4.01 14.05
C SER A 93 -8.06 -4.31 12.95
N ALA A 94 -8.55 -4.54 11.74
CA ALA A 94 -7.66 -4.80 10.60
C ALA A 94 -6.78 -3.60 10.28
N LEU A 95 -7.34 -2.40 10.36
CA LEU A 95 -6.61 -1.17 10.10
C LEU A 95 -5.56 -0.86 11.17
N VAL A 96 -5.86 -1.14 12.42
CA VAL A 96 -4.89 -1.00 13.51
C VAL A 96 -3.75 -1.98 13.31
N GLU A 97 -4.06 -3.22 12.98
CA GLU A 97 -3.05 -4.25 12.76
C GLU A 97 -2.13 -3.89 11.59
N ALA A 98 -2.67 -3.25 10.56
CA ALA A 98 -1.88 -2.82 9.40
C ALA A 98 -1.09 -1.52 9.65
N GLY A 99 -1.25 -0.88 10.80
CA GLY A 99 -0.55 0.36 11.11
C GLY A 99 -1.10 1.58 10.39
N LEU A 100 -2.36 1.53 9.99
CA LEU A 100 -3.03 2.64 9.31
C LEU A 100 -3.87 3.49 10.24
N VAL A 101 -4.26 2.93 11.37
CA VAL A 101 -5.10 3.60 12.36
C VAL A 101 -4.55 3.29 13.74
N ASP A 102 -4.55 4.30 14.62
CA ASP A 102 -4.26 4.11 16.04
C ASP A 102 -5.55 4.23 16.84
N GLY A 103 -5.73 3.34 17.80
CA GLY A 103 -6.87 3.38 18.69
C GLY A 103 -6.43 3.55 20.13
N ARG A 104 -7.22 4.26 20.93
CA ARG A 104 -6.99 4.37 22.36
C ARG A 104 -8.31 4.44 23.12
N LYS A 105 -8.25 4.06 24.37
CA LYS A 105 -9.39 4.20 25.26
C LYS A 105 -9.32 5.52 26.01
N ASP A 106 -10.44 6.22 26.03
CA ASP A 106 -10.62 7.46 26.80
C ASP A 106 -11.86 7.28 27.67
N GLY A 107 -11.66 6.81 28.90
CA GLY A 107 -12.76 6.38 29.75
C GLY A 107 -13.46 5.18 29.14
N ARG A 108 -14.76 5.31 28.89
CA ARG A 108 -15.56 4.25 28.25
C ARG A 108 -15.63 4.38 26.74
N TRP A 109 -14.98 5.40 26.17
CA TRP A 109 -15.02 5.66 24.74
C TRP A 109 -13.74 5.15 24.07
N LYS A 110 -13.90 4.53 22.91
CA LYS A 110 -12.77 4.17 22.06
C LYS A 110 -12.64 5.21 20.97
N LYS A 111 -11.43 5.75 20.82
CA LYS A 111 -11.15 6.80 19.84
C LYS A 111 -10.06 6.34 18.89
N TYR A 112 -10.17 6.75 17.65
CA TYR A 112 -9.29 6.33 16.57
C TYR A 112 -8.80 7.53 15.78
N ARG A 113 -7.57 7.43 15.29
CA ARG A 113 -6.98 8.45 14.43
C ARG A 113 -6.18 7.80 13.33
N ALA A 114 -6.04 8.49 12.19
CA ALA A 114 -5.19 8.02 11.10
C ALA A 114 -3.72 8.20 11.49
N THR A 115 -2.90 7.20 11.15
CA THR A 115 -1.45 7.29 11.34
C THR A 115 -0.84 8.17 10.24
N ASN A 116 0.41 8.58 10.42
CA ASN A 116 1.14 9.32 9.39
C ASN A 116 1.22 8.54 8.08
N ARG A 117 1.36 7.23 8.17
CA ARG A 117 1.36 6.34 7.00
C ARG A 117 0.06 6.45 6.21
N ALA A 118 -1.06 6.40 6.92
CA ALA A 118 -2.38 6.51 6.29
C ALA A 118 -2.56 7.89 5.63
N VAL A 119 -2.17 8.94 6.33
CA VAL A 119 -2.23 10.30 5.79
C VAL A 119 -1.43 10.40 4.48
N ALA A 120 -0.22 9.88 4.49
CA ALA A 120 0.64 9.93 3.30
C ALA A 120 0.04 9.17 2.12
N LEU A 121 -0.46 7.95 2.36
CA LEU A 121 -1.03 7.13 1.30
C LEU A 121 -2.29 7.74 0.70
N VAL A 122 -3.20 8.20 1.54
CA VAL A 122 -4.45 8.82 1.07
C VAL A 122 -4.15 10.11 0.32
N THR A 123 -3.22 10.91 0.82
CA THR A 123 -2.85 12.17 0.18
C THR A 123 -2.31 11.94 -1.23
N VAL A 124 -1.44 10.94 -1.39
CA VAL A 124 -0.89 10.59 -2.71
C VAL A 124 -2.01 10.11 -3.65
N LEU A 125 -2.87 9.22 -3.16
CA LEU A 125 -3.96 8.67 -3.98
C LEU A 125 -4.94 9.76 -4.41
N GLU A 126 -5.35 10.63 -3.49
CA GLU A 126 -6.28 11.70 -3.82
C GLU A 126 -5.65 12.70 -4.78
N GLY A 127 -4.39 13.06 -4.58
CA GLY A 127 -3.69 13.99 -5.45
C GLY A 127 -3.54 13.48 -6.86
N SER A 128 -3.26 12.18 -7.02
CA SER A 128 -3.05 11.60 -8.35
C SER A 128 -4.35 11.41 -9.13
N VAL A 129 -5.47 11.19 -8.42
CA VAL A 129 -6.77 10.97 -9.09
C VAL A 129 -7.46 12.28 -9.39
N SER A 130 -7.34 13.28 -8.51
CA SER A 130 -8.05 14.55 -8.66
C SER A 130 -7.48 15.46 -9.75
N ASP A 131 -6.31 15.13 -10.30
CA ASP A 131 -5.69 15.88 -11.39
C ASP A 131 -6.25 15.52 -12.78
N ASP A 132 -7.14 14.57 -12.87
CA ASP A 132 -7.76 14.16 -14.13
C ASP A 132 -8.82 15.14 -14.65
#